data_14b60860fa04e0e6acba76f41446155e
#
_entry.id   14b60860fa04e0e6acba76f41446155e
#
_cell.length_a   1.000
_cell.length_b   1.000
_cell.length_c   1.000
_cell.angle_alpha   90.00
_cell.angle_beta   90.00
_cell.angle_gamma   90.00
#
_symmetry.space_group_name_H-M   'P 1'
#
loop_
_entity.id
_entity.type
_entity.pdbx_description
1 polymer ?
#
loop_
_entity_poly.entity_id
_entity_poly.type
_entity_poly.pdbx_seq_one_letter_code
_entity_poly.pdbx_strand_id
1 'polypeptide(L)'
;MRKSILSILAIAFIAQDTNAYTLGEELTGDTKLACEAVLCLSTTSRPSECKSAIKRYFSIKMRKPHKTIQARLNFLKLCPTNVGVDKETLAKIGIDEYEQANGLNGLVTTISTLPYDCTPESLNKQVERRRVCQDKECETLYRIKPTLPKACQNLAQHQWTIIQLPEYRGDRSWNKEYPTYKVWFNKDQ
;
A
#
# COMPACT_ATOMS: atom_id res chain seq x y z
N MET A 1 63.60 46.11 -0.08
CA MET A 1 62.24 46.01 0.54
C MET A 1 61.31 45.43 -0.50
N ARG A 2 61.05 44.12 -0.49
CA ARG A 2 60.17 43.43 -1.42
C ARG A 2 58.87 43.08 -0.65
N LYS A 3 57.77 43.68 -1.03
CA LYS A 3 56.46 43.33 -0.49
C LYS A 3 55.84 42.23 -1.34
N SER A 4 55.73 41.00 -0.80
CA SER A 4 54.99 39.90 -1.39
C SER A 4 53.52 40.09 -1.10
N ILE A 5 52.70 40.17 -2.12
CA ILE A 5 51.24 40.17 -2.05
C ILE A 5 50.81 38.70 -2.20
N LEU A 6 50.36 38.09 -1.13
CA LEU A 6 49.67 36.76 -1.18
C LEU A 6 48.23 36.98 -1.61
N SER A 7 47.89 36.59 -2.83
CA SER A 7 46.53 36.47 -3.28
C SER A 7 45.89 35.18 -2.74
N ILE A 8 44.96 35.35 -1.83
CA ILE A 8 44.14 34.22 -1.33
C ILE A 8 43.02 33.99 -2.35
N LEU A 9 43.13 32.90 -3.11
CA LEU A 9 42.02 32.40 -3.92
C LEU A 9 41.01 31.73 -2.97
N ALA A 10 39.88 32.37 -2.73
CA ALA A 10 38.76 31.75 -2.10
C ALA A 10 38.04 30.85 -3.11
N ILE A 11 38.24 29.54 -3.01
CA ILE A 11 37.48 28.54 -3.75
C ILE A 11 36.15 28.42 -3.05
N ALA A 12 35.11 29.01 -3.62
CA ALA A 12 33.71 28.76 -3.20
C ALA A 12 33.33 27.32 -3.58
N PHE A 13 33.29 26.44 -2.60
CA PHE A 13 32.64 25.14 -2.74
C PHE A 13 31.13 25.37 -2.85
N ILE A 14 30.63 25.25 -4.07
CA ILE A 14 29.20 25.12 -4.30
C ILE A 14 28.87 23.70 -3.81
N ALA A 15 28.30 23.58 -2.62
CA ALA A 15 27.66 22.36 -2.16
C ALA A 15 26.45 22.09 -3.07
N GLN A 16 26.62 21.18 -4.01
CA GLN A 16 25.50 20.61 -4.72
C GLN A 16 24.82 19.66 -3.73
N ASP A 17 23.63 20.01 -3.29
CA ASP A 17 22.75 19.13 -2.54
C ASP A 17 22.37 17.95 -3.44
N THR A 18 23.24 16.98 -3.56
CA THR A 18 22.89 15.64 -4.02
C THR A 18 22.14 14.98 -2.89
N ASN A 19 20.80 14.92 -2.97
CA ASN A 19 19.97 14.09 -2.12
C ASN A 19 20.24 12.59 -2.40
N ALA A 20 21.49 12.17 -2.19
CA ALA A 20 21.84 10.78 -2.07
C ALA A 20 21.55 10.40 -0.62
N TYR A 21 20.44 9.71 -0.38
CA TYR A 21 20.21 9.05 0.89
C TYR A 21 21.37 8.09 1.14
N THR A 22 22.22 8.42 2.09
CA THR A 22 23.29 7.54 2.53
C THR A 22 22.66 6.31 3.20
N LEU A 23 23.13 5.13 2.86
CA LEU A 23 22.80 3.89 3.56
C LEU A 23 23.06 4.09 5.06
N GLY A 24 21.97 4.20 5.86
CA GLY A 24 22.05 4.41 7.31
C GLY A 24 21.19 5.54 7.86
N GLU A 25 20.59 6.40 7.03
CA GLU A 25 19.64 7.39 7.52
C GLU A 25 18.28 6.72 7.83
N GLU A 26 17.87 6.76 9.09
CA GLU A 26 16.60 6.18 9.51
C GLU A 26 15.44 6.97 8.90
N LEU A 27 14.60 6.31 8.10
CA LEU A 27 13.40 6.92 7.55
C LEU A 27 12.45 7.33 8.67
N THR A 28 11.91 8.56 8.62
CA THR A 28 11.01 9.11 9.62
C THR A 28 9.69 9.60 9.02
N GLY A 29 8.70 9.86 9.86
CA GLY A 29 7.43 10.47 9.45
C GLY A 29 6.67 9.70 8.38
N ASP A 30 6.06 10.42 7.45
CA ASP A 30 5.24 9.84 6.36
C ASP A 30 6.09 9.03 5.36
N THR A 31 7.38 9.33 5.21
CA THR A 31 8.29 8.55 4.36
C THR A 31 8.47 7.13 4.91
N LYS A 32 8.75 6.99 6.20
CA LYS A 32 8.82 5.69 6.88
C LYS A 32 7.50 4.92 6.75
N LEU A 33 6.39 5.58 7.08
CA LEU A 33 5.07 4.97 7.00
C LEU A 33 4.67 4.55 5.58
N ALA A 34 5.12 5.28 4.56
CA ALA A 34 4.88 4.92 3.16
C ALA A 34 5.63 3.63 2.78
N CYS A 35 6.91 3.52 3.13
CA CYS A 35 7.70 2.31 2.88
C CYS A 35 7.13 1.09 3.63
N GLU A 36 6.82 1.26 4.91
CA GLU A 36 6.17 0.23 5.71
C GLU A 36 4.82 -0.19 5.10
N ALA A 37 4.01 0.76 4.61
CA ALA A 37 2.73 0.45 3.97
C ALA A 37 2.91 -0.38 2.70
N VAL A 38 3.91 -0.07 1.85
CA VAL A 38 4.22 -0.88 0.66
C VAL A 38 4.58 -2.30 1.07
N LEU A 39 5.50 -2.48 2.01
CA LEU A 39 5.93 -3.80 2.49
C LEU A 39 4.78 -4.57 3.14
N CYS A 40 4.07 -3.95 4.07
CA CYS A 40 3.00 -4.58 4.82
C CYS A 40 1.78 -4.96 3.96
N LEU A 41 1.48 -4.21 2.91
CA LEU A 41 0.37 -4.50 2.00
C LEU A 41 0.77 -5.49 0.89
N SER A 42 2.05 -5.78 0.72
CA SER A 42 2.56 -6.75 -0.26
C SER A 42 2.66 -8.18 0.27
N THR A 43 2.36 -8.40 1.56
CA THR A 43 2.45 -9.72 2.19
C THR A 43 1.16 -10.07 2.93
N THR A 44 0.93 -11.38 3.13
CA THR A 44 -0.17 -11.88 3.99
C THR A 44 0.17 -11.72 5.47
N SER A 45 1.43 -11.99 5.83
CA SER A 45 1.90 -11.84 7.21
C SER A 45 2.08 -10.37 7.57
N ARG A 46 1.38 -9.93 8.60
CA ARG A 46 1.38 -8.53 9.05
C ARG A 46 1.69 -8.46 10.54
N PRO A 47 2.95 -8.26 10.88
CA PRO A 47 3.35 -8.04 12.25
C PRO A 47 2.70 -6.76 12.83
N SER A 48 2.77 -6.60 14.14
CA SER A 48 2.14 -5.46 14.86
C SER A 48 2.65 -4.09 14.38
N GLU A 49 3.87 -4.04 13.92
CA GLU A 49 4.57 -2.87 13.38
C GLU A 49 3.88 -2.31 12.12
N CYS A 50 3.24 -3.16 11.36
CA CYS A 50 2.46 -2.78 10.18
C CYS A 50 1.23 -1.91 10.50
N LYS A 51 0.75 -1.96 11.74
CA LYS A 51 -0.54 -1.35 12.14
C LYS A 51 -0.58 0.16 11.92
N SER A 52 0.49 0.87 12.24
CA SER A 52 0.59 2.33 12.08
C SER A 52 0.55 2.73 10.60
N ALA A 53 1.35 2.07 9.78
CA ALA A 53 1.46 2.33 8.36
C ALA A 53 0.15 2.02 7.60
N ILE A 54 -0.45 0.87 7.87
CA ILE A 54 -1.75 0.47 7.28
C ILE A 54 -2.85 1.44 7.71
N LYS A 55 -2.90 1.82 8.99
CA LYS A 55 -3.87 2.81 9.49
C LYS A 55 -3.68 4.17 8.81
N ARG A 56 -2.43 4.65 8.69
CA ARG A 56 -2.11 5.91 8.00
C ARG A 56 -2.53 5.87 6.55
N TYR A 57 -2.20 4.79 5.84
CA TYR A 57 -2.58 4.61 4.43
C TYR A 57 -4.10 4.64 4.23
N PHE A 58 -4.87 3.85 4.99
CA PHE A 58 -6.33 3.80 4.85
C PHE A 58 -7.06 5.03 5.43
N SER A 59 -6.38 5.87 6.22
CA SER A 59 -6.92 7.17 6.66
C SER A 59 -7.01 8.19 5.51
N ILE A 60 -6.23 8.00 4.43
CA ILE A 60 -6.28 8.84 3.25
C ILE A 60 -7.58 8.57 2.50
N LYS A 61 -8.56 9.44 2.71
CA LYS A 61 -9.89 9.37 2.08
C LYS A 61 -10.29 10.74 1.58
N MET A 62 -10.62 10.83 0.29
CA MET A 62 -11.14 12.03 -0.35
C MET A 62 -12.60 11.82 -0.73
N ARG A 63 -13.32 12.92 -0.97
CA ARG A 63 -14.75 12.89 -1.35
C ARG A 63 -15.00 12.07 -2.62
N LYS A 64 -14.07 12.14 -3.60
CA LYS A 64 -14.16 11.41 -4.88
C LYS A 64 -13.20 10.22 -4.88
N PRO A 65 -13.65 9.01 -5.29
CA PRO A 65 -12.81 7.79 -5.26
C PRO A 65 -11.47 7.96 -6.00
N HIS A 66 -11.47 8.52 -7.22
CA HIS A 66 -10.25 8.73 -7.99
C HIS A 66 -9.26 9.68 -7.30
N LYS A 67 -9.74 10.66 -6.53
CA LYS A 67 -8.88 11.55 -5.73
C LYS A 67 -8.26 10.82 -4.55
N THR A 68 -8.99 9.85 -3.97
CA THR A 68 -8.44 8.96 -2.93
C THR A 68 -7.31 8.11 -3.48
N ILE A 69 -7.50 7.48 -4.64
CA ILE A 69 -6.47 6.69 -5.32
C ILE A 69 -5.22 7.55 -5.58
N GLN A 70 -5.40 8.74 -6.14
CA GLN A 70 -4.28 9.64 -6.43
C GLN A 70 -3.53 10.07 -5.15
N ALA A 71 -4.26 10.42 -4.08
CA ALA A 71 -3.65 10.83 -2.81
C ALA A 71 -2.89 9.67 -2.15
N ARG A 72 -3.41 8.45 -2.22
CA ARG A 72 -2.73 7.24 -1.74
C ARG A 72 -1.50 6.91 -2.57
N LEU A 73 -1.59 7.02 -3.89
CA LEU A 73 -0.44 6.85 -4.78
C LEU A 73 0.68 7.86 -4.44
N ASN A 74 0.32 9.13 -4.24
CA ASN A 74 1.29 10.16 -3.85
C ASN A 74 1.93 9.86 -2.49
N PHE A 75 1.16 9.36 -1.53
CA PHE A 75 1.70 8.93 -0.24
C PHE A 75 2.69 7.76 -0.40
N LEU A 76 2.33 6.70 -1.13
CA LEU A 76 3.21 5.55 -1.34
C LEU A 76 4.51 5.94 -2.06
N LYS A 77 4.47 6.92 -2.95
CA LYS A 77 5.64 7.46 -3.66
C LYS A 77 6.60 8.26 -2.77
N LEU A 78 6.25 8.55 -1.52
CA LEU A 78 7.20 9.08 -0.54
C LEU A 78 8.25 8.03 -0.15
N CYS A 79 7.95 6.74 -0.32
CA CYS A 79 8.97 5.71 -0.16
C CYS A 79 9.99 5.82 -1.29
N PRO A 80 11.27 6.11 -0.98
CA PRO A 80 12.29 6.22 -2.01
C PRO A 80 12.53 4.84 -2.63
N THR A 81 12.28 4.74 -3.93
CA THR A 81 12.40 3.49 -4.70
C THR A 81 13.80 3.22 -5.21
N ASN A 82 14.68 4.22 -5.08
CA ASN A 82 16.07 4.17 -5.57
C ASN A 82 17.04 3.75 -4.46
N VAL A 83 16.54 3.20 -3.35
CA VAL A 83 17.39 2.88 -2.21
C VAL A 83 18.28 1.69 -2.52
N GLY A 84 19.49 2.02 -2.98
CA GLY A 84 20.69 1.33 -2.57
C GLY A 84 20.92 -0.11 -3.03
N VAL A 85 20.17 -0.63 -4.01
CA VAL A 85 20.65 -1.82 -4.70
C VAL A 85 21.51 -1.35 -5.88
N ASP A 86 22.82 -1.52 -5.75
CA ASP A 86 23.75 -1.16 -6.83
C ASP A 86 23.50 -2.03 -8.07
N LYS A 87 23.89 -1.48 -9.24
CA LYS A 87 23.69 -2.15 -10.53
C LYS A 87 24.29 -3.56 -10.60
N GLU A 88 25.38 -3.78 -9.90
CA GLU A 88 26.05 -5.08 -9.89
C GLU A 88 25.23 -6.12 -9.12
N THR A 89 24.62 -5.73 -8.00
CA THR A 89 23.73 -6.60 -7.24
C THR A 89 22.45 -6.89 -8.01
N LEU A 90 21.84 -5.90 -8.68
CA LEU A 90 20.66 -6.11 -9.54
C LEU A 90 20.97 -7.08 -10.69
N ALA A 91 22.12 -6.90 -11.35
CA ALA A 91 22.55 -7.80 -12.43
C ALA A 91 22.77 -9.23 -11.94
N LYS A 92 23.30 -9.45 -10.73
CA LYS A 92 23.49 -10.78 -10.13
C LYS A 92 22.17 -11.51 -9.88
N ILE A 93 21.08 -10.78 -9.58
CA ILE A 93 19.74 -11.36 -9.36
C ILE A 93 18.88 -11.34 -10.64
N GLY A 94 19.46 -10.90 -11.77
CA GLY A 94 18.79 -10.90 -13.06
C GLY A 94 17.68 -9.85 -13.23
N ILE A 95 17.71 -8.78 -12.44
CA ILE A 95 16.77 -7.66 -12.51
C ILE A 95 17.51 -6.42 -13.00
N ASP A 96 17.04 -5.80 -14.07
CA ASP A 96 17.58 -4.51 -14.50
C ASP A 96 16.90 -3.33 -13.78
N GLU A 97 17.53 -2.14 -13.85
CA GLU A 97 16.99 -0.93 -13.22
C GLU A 97 15.59 -0.55 -13.75
N TYR A 98 15.34 -0.84 -15.01
CA TYR A 98 14.06 -0.55 -15.65
C TYR A 98 12.96 -1.49 -15.14
N GLU A 99 13.25 -2.78 -15.02
CA GLU A 99 12.33 -3.77 -14.45
C GLU A 99 12.05 -3.49 -12.98
N GLN A 100 13.08 -3.11 -12.20
CA GLN A 100 12.90 -2.72 -10.80
C GLN A 100 11.98 -1.50 -10.68
N ALA A 101 12.25 -0.43 -11.43
CA ALA A 101 11.47 0.80 -11.38
C ALA A 101 10.01 0.56 -11.82
N ASN A 102 9.81 -0.21 -12.90
CA ASN A 102 8.49 -0.54 -13.41
C ASN A 102 7.72 -1.48 -12.48
N GLY A 103 8.36 -2.50 -11.94
CA GLY A 103 7.78 -3.42 -10.97
C GLY A 103 7.28 -2.69 -9.74
N LEU A 104 8.10 -1.79 -9.18
CA LEU A 104 7.75 -1.02 -8.00
C LEU A 104 6.64 0.01 -8.28
N ASN A 105 6.70 0.72 -9.41
CA ASN A 105 5.63 1.62 -9.85
C ASN A 105 4.31 0.87 -10.08
N GLY A 106 4.36 -0.31 -10.67
CA GLY A 106 3.20 -1.20 -10.83
C GLY A 106 2.63 -1.62 -9.48
N LEU A 107 3.48 -2.01 -8.54
CA LEU A 107 3.09 -2.40 -7.18
C LEU A 107 2.39 -1.26 -6.44
N VAL A 108 3.01 -0.07 -6.33
CA VAL A 108 2.42 1.05 -5.61
C VAL A 108 1.12 1.55 -6.27
N THR A 109 1.04 1.46 -7.60
CA THR A 109 -0.19 1.76 -8.35
C THR A 109 -1.28 0.76 -7.99
N THR A 110 -0.99 -0.53 -7.97
CA THR A 110 -1.94 -1.58 -7.60
C THR A 110 -2.41 -1.41 -6.15
N ILE A 111 -1.49 -1.20 -5.22
CA ILE A 111 -1.82 -0.93 -3.81
C ILE A 111 -2.73 0.30 -3.70
N SER A 112 -2.46 1.38 -4.43
CA SER A 112 -3.26 2.63 -4.34
C SER A 112 -4.74 2.45 -4.64
N THR A 113 -5.11 1.40 -5.39
CA THR A 113 -6.50 1.08 -5.77
C THR A 113 -7.27 0.30 -4.70
N LEU A 114 -6.63 -0.17 -3.63
CA LEU A 114 -7.28 -0.96 -2.59
C LEU A 114 -8.40 -0.16 -1.91
N PRO A 115 -9.66 -0.64 -1.92
CA PRO A 115 -10.74 0.05 -1.23
C PRO A 115 -10.61 -0.07 0.29
N TYR A 116 -10.11 -1.21 0.75
CA TYR A 116 -9.83 -1.58 2.14
C TYR A 116 -8.80 -2.70 2.15
N ASP A 117 -8.37 -3.09 3.33
CA ASP A 117 -7.44 -4.20 3.52
C ASP A 117 -8.05 -5.54 3.06
N CYS A 118 -7.28 -6.36 2.37
CA CYS A 118 -7.73 -7.64 1.80
C CYS A 118 -7.69 -8.81 2.77
N THR A 119 -7.58 -8.55 4.07
CA THR A 119 -7.60 -9.59 5.12
C THR A 119 -9.01 -10.10 5.40
N PRO A 120 -9.16 -11.35 5.91
CA PRO A 120 -10.45 -11.87 6.36
C PRO A 120 -11.16 -10.94 7.33
N GLU A 121 -10.41 -10.35 8.27
CA GLU A 121 -10.96 -9.40 9.25
C GLU A 121 -11.61 -8.18 8.59
N SER A 122 -10.94 -7.61 7.59
CA SER A 122 -11.45 -6.46 6.86
C SER A 122 -12.62 -6.82 5.95
N LEU A 123 -12.57 -7.97 5.29
CA LEU A 123 -13.63 -8.47 4.40
C LEU A 123 -14.91 -8.81 5.15
N ASN A 124 -14.80 -9.39 6.35
CA ASN A 124 -15.95 -9.68 7.21
C ASN A 124 -16.68 -8.40 7.71
N LYS A 125 -16.05 -7.24 7.65
CA LYS A 125 -16.69 -5.94 7.97
C LYS A 125 -17.42 -5.32 6.78
N GLN A 126 -17.32 -5.92 5.58
CA GLN A 126 -17.96 -5.38 4.37
C GLN A 126 -19.39 -5.93 4.25
N VAL A 127 -20.35 -5.23 4.84
CA VAL A 127 -21.75 -5.62 4.83
C VAL A 127 -22.50 -4.90 3.70
N GLU A 128 -23.18 -5.66 2.87
CA GLU A 128 -24.15 -5.17 1.88
C GLU A 128 -25.53 -5.08 2.52
N ARG A 129 -26.32 -4.11 2.10
CA ARG A 129 -27.73 -3.96 2.49
C ARG A 129 -28.60 -3.82 1.25
N ARG A 130 -29.76 -4.43 1.29
CA ARG A 130 -30.81 -4.34 0.26
C ARG A 130 -32.14 -4.07 0.91
N ARG A 131 -32.89 -3.09 0.42
CA ARG A 131 -34.27 -2.83 0.82
C ARG A 131 -35.20 -3.61 -0.10
N VAL A 132 -36.10 -4.38 0.48
CA VAL A 132 -37.13 -5.15 -0.23
C VAL A 132 -38.48 -4.67 0.29
N CYS A 133 -39.38 -4.31 -0.62
CA CYS A 133 -40.72 -3.85 -0.27
C CYS A 133 -41.78 -4.80 -0.89
N GLN A 134 -42.75 -5.21 -0.07
CA GLN A 134 -43.89 -5.98 -0.50
C GLN A 134 -45.14 -5.37 0.15
N ASP A 135 -46.20 -5.09 -0.63
CA ASP A 135 -47.50 -4.57 -0.17
C ASP A 135 -47.39 -3.36 0.77
N LYS A 136 -46.55 -2.38 0.48
CA LYS A 136 -46.23 -1.18 1.26
C LYS A 136 -45.37 -1.40 2.51
N GLU A 137 -45.07 -2.62 2.87
CA GLU A 137 -44.10 -2.93 3.92
C GLU A 137 -42.71 -3.10 3.31
N CYS A 138 -41.74 -2.44 3.92
CA CYS A 138 -40.34 -2.50 3.46
C CYS A 138 -39.46 -3.02 4.57
N GLU A 139 -38.67 -4.01 4.25
CA GLU A 139 -37.64 -4.50 5.16
C GLU A 139 -36.22 -4.32 4.57
N THR A 140 -35.24 -4.17 5.44
CA THR A 140 -33.85 -4.11 5.04
C THR A 140 -33.18 -5.44 5.32
N LEU A 141 -32.56 -6.00 4.29
CA LEU A 141 -31.81 -7.26 4.36
C LEU A 141 -30.32 -6.98 4.31
N TYR A 142 -29.54 -7.80 4.98
CA TYR A 142 -28.10 -7.68 5.13
C TYR A 142 -27.40 -8.98 4.76
N ARG A 143 -26.16 -8.86 4.28
CA ARG A 143 -25.21 -9.98 4.19
C ARG A 143 -23.78 -9.45 4.17
N ILE A 144 -22.82 -10.27 4.58
CA ILE A 144 -21.41 -9.99 4.34
C ILE A 144 -21.15 -10.15 2.83
N LYS A 145 -20.46 -9.18 2.23
CA LYS A 145 -20.19 -9.16 0.79
C LYS A 145 -19.43 -10.42 0.36
N PRO A 146 -20.01 -11.26 -0.55
CA PRO A 146 -19.41 -12.54 -0.91
C PRO A 146 -18.38 -12.46 -2.02
N THR A 147 -18.14 -11.26 -2.56
CA THR A 147 -17.21 -11.04 -3.68
C THR A 147 -15.95 -10.37 -3.22
N LEU A 148 -14.82 -10.97 -3.58
CA LEU A 148 -13.51 -10.36 -3.37
C LEU A 148 -13.32 -9.15 -4.31
N PRO A 149 -12.85 -8.00 -3.82
CA PRO A 149 -12.55 -6.85 -4.67
C PRO A 149 -11.53 -7.20 -5.77
N LYS A 150 -11.76 -6.69 -6.98
CA LYS A 150 -10.81 -6.88 -8.09
C LYS A 150 -9.42 -6.35 -7.75
N ALA A 151 -9.34 -5.26 -6.98
CA ALA A 151 -8.07 -4.72 -6.49
C ALA A 151 -7.28 -5.71 -5.63
N CYS A 152 -7.95 -6.50 -4.76
CA CYS A 152 -7.30 -7.56 -3.98
C CYS A 152 -6.78 -8.69 -4.88
N GLN A 153 -7.56 -9.07 -5.91
CA GLN A 153 -7.13 -10.07 -6.88
C GLN A 153 -5.90 -9.59 -7.67
N ASN A 154 -5.94 -8.35 -8.18
CA ASN A 154 -4.83 -7.75 -8.91
C ASN A 154 -3.56 -7.68 -8.05
N LEU A 155 -3.71 -7.30 -6.78
CA LEU A 155 -2.59 -7.24 -5.86
C LEU A 155 -1.96 -8.63 -5.62
N ALA A 156 -2.77 -9.66 -5.41
CA ALA A 156 -2.28 -11.03 -5.22
C ALA A 156 -1.64 -11.65 -6.47
N GLN A 157 -1.97 -11.14 -7.65
CA GLN A 157 -1.39 -11.55 -8.93
C GLN A 157 -0.12 -10.77 -9.30
N HIS A 158 0.22 -9.73 -8.54
CA HIS A 158 1.41 -8.94 -8.82
C HIS A 158 2.66 -9.72 -8.46
N GLN A 159 3.64 -9.78 -9.37
CA GLN A 159 4.86 -10.59 -9.23
C GLN A 159 5.70 -10.28 -7.96
N TRP A 160 5.53 -9.09 -7.38
CA TRP A 160 6.27 -8.62 -6.20
C TRP A 160 5.44 -8.73 -4.92
N THR A 161 4.44 -9.59 -4.89
CA THR A 161 3.63 -9.81 -3.68
C THR A 161 3.60 -11.28 -3.29
N ILE A 162 3.52 -11.51 -1.98
CA ILE A 162 3.31 -12.84 -1.39
C ILE A 162 2.00 -12.78 -0.61
N ILE A 163 0.89 -12.82 -1.34
CA ILE A 163 -0.45 -12.68 -0.76
C ILE A 163 -1.27 -13.93 -1.04
N GLN A 164 -1.71 -14.58 0.03
CA GLN A 164 -2.76 -15.59 -0.01
C GLN A 164 -4.12 -14.90 0.12
N LEU A 165 -4.96 -15.03 -0.90
CA LEU A 165 -6.30 -14.46 -0.86
C LEU A 165 -7.19 -15.27 0.10
N PRO A 166 -8.00 -14.58 0.94
CA PRO A 166 -8.98 -15.25 1.79
C PRO A 166 -10.04 -15.99 0.97
N GLU A 167 -10.63 -17.00 1.59
CA GLU A 167 -11.71 -17.80 1.03
C GLU A 167 -13.03 -17.45 1.71
N TYR A 168 -14.08 -17.37 0.89
CA TYR A 168 -15.45 -17.20 1.39
C TYR A 168 -16.07 -18.57 1.68
N ARG A 169 -16.39 -18.81 2.95
CA ARG A 169 -17.04 -20.02 3.44
C ARG A 169 -18.31 -19.63 4.18
N GLY A 170 -19.44 -19.62 3.49
CA GLY A 170 -20.70 -19.27 4.13
C GLY A 170 -21.85 -19.16 3.16
N ASP A 171 -23.04 -18.97 3.71
CA ASP A 171 -24.24 -18.72 2.92
C ASP A 171 -24.19 -17.32 2.30
N ARG A 172 -24.64 -17.24 1.05
CA ARG A 172 -24.75 -15.97 0.31
C ARG A 172 -26.14 -15.36 0.42
N SER A 173 -26.99 -15.95 1.23
CA SER A 173 -28.38 -15.49 1.46
C SER A 173 -28.42 -14.12 2.12
N TRP A 174 -29.54 -13.44 1.90
CA TRP A 174 -29.86 -12.19 2.56
C TRP A 174 -30.66 -12.46 3.84
N ASN A 175 -30.28 -11.83 4.95
CA ASN A 175 -30.87 -12.00 6.27
C ASN A 175 -31.45 -10.69 6.77
N LYS A 176 -32.52 -10.76 7.57
CA LYS A 176 -33.12 -9.58 8.25
C LYS A 176 -32.18 -9.04 9.33
N GLU A 177 -31.43 -9.90 9.96
CA GLU A 177 -30.51 -9.54 11.03
C GLU A 177 -29.15 -9.07 10.45
N TYR A 178 -28.55 -8.08 11.13
CA TYR A 178 -27.20 -7.62 10.81
C TYR A 178 -26.20 -8.73 11.13
N PRO A 179 -25.29 -9.10 10.20
CA PRO A 179 -24.39 -10.23 10.39
C PRO A 179 -23.34 -9.96 11.48
N THR A 180 -23.30 -10.84 12.47
CA THR A 180 -22.30 -10.89 13.54
C THR A 180 -21.30 -12.02 13.37
N TYR A 181 -21.53 -12.89 12.39
CA TYR A 181 -20.71 -14.05 12.05
C TYR A 181 -19.60 -13.72 11.06
N LYS A 182 -18.65 -14.65 10.89
CA LYS A 182 -17.57 -14.55 9.90
C LYS A 182 -17.84 -15.52 8.75
N VAL A 183 -17.46 -15.14 7.54
CA VAL A 183 -17.56 -15.95 6.30
C VAL A 183 -16.30 -15.91 5.45
N TRP A 184 -15.39 -14.97 5.74
CA TRP A 184 -14.07 -14.90 5.13
C TRP A 184 -13.03 -15.46 6.09
N PHE A 185 -12.20 -16.37 5.60
CA PHE A 185 -11.17 -17.08 6.37
C PHE A 185 -9.86 -17.15 5.58
N ASN A 186 -8.73 -17.33 6.25
CA ASN A 186 -7.51 -17.74 5.57
C ASN A 186 -7.66 -19.17 5.03
N LYS A 187 -6.97 -19.50 3.94
CA LYS A 187 -7.08 -20.83 3.33
C LYS A 187 -6.67 -21.98 4.27
N ASP A 188 -5.76 -21.71 5.18
CA ASP A 188 -5.18 -22.71 6.09
C ASP A 188 -5.87 -22.77 7.47
N GLN A 189 -7.05 -22.14 7.63
CA GLN A 189 -7.88 -22.15 8.85
C GLN A 189 -9.15 -22.95 8.71
#